data_370b3f2cc0c23e3afe7f327684d5a4c0
#
_entry.id   370b3f2cc0c23e3afe7f327684d5a4c0
#
_cell.length_a   1.000
_cell.length_b   1.000
_cell.length_c   1.000
_cell.angle_alpha   90.00
_cell.angle_beta   90.00
_cell.angle_gamma   90.00
#
_symmetry.space_group_name_H-M   'P 1'
#
loop_
_entity.id
_entity.type
_entity.pdbx_description
1 polymer ?
#
loop_
_entity_poly.entity_id
_entity_poly.type
_entity_poly.pdbx_seq_one_letter_code
_entity_poly.pdbx_strand_id
1 'polypeptide(L)'
;MSNETLFHLDKAYDVIVCGAGHAGCEAALATARRGASTLLLTGNLDTIAQMSCNPAIGGQAKGHMVREIDALGGEMAINTDATAIQFRLLNASKGPAVQAPRAQCDKKAYQFRMKQSIEWQENLDVFQALVDELVMKNDRVVGIKTNLDVTFKAKTVIVTTGTFLRGLMHVGQNKNEGGRMGDFSAKGLSKSFMQAGIELERLKTGTPARILGRSIDFSQLEEQKADDKPTLFAFYDTREAEELFHVEQFGEKRLGWAPGSEPLSCWTTYTGAKTEAIIKENLHLSPMYSGEIVGRGPRYCPSIEDKIVRFANKDRHILFLEPEGRFTNEWYINGLSTSLPLRVQIEMLRSIKGLENVHILRPAYAVEYDFAPPTQLFPSLESKKVENLFFAGQINGTSGYEEAAGQGLVAGINAVQKIRGEDPMILGRDECYIGVLIDDLVSKGTQEPYRMFSSRAEHRLLFNHPSAELRLIGHAKDHKLLTDNRIKAIVEKLNTVDYWVDYLEKEFLTGDSYATHVRRSRDKSAFPEALAGLSEAVQEEVFYRVAFKGYLQREMKQVDKLKHINKIKVPQSLEYLKVKGLRAESAEKLAEIQPQTLGQASRISGVNPADISILMVTIEAMSRKASQAKKA
;
A
#
# COMPACT_ATOMS: atom_id res chain seq x y z
N MET A 1 -24.36 28.98 2.78
CA MET A 1 -24.24 27.51 2.82
C MET A 1 -25.59 26.96 3.20
N SER A 2 -26.12 25.96 2.45
CA SER A 2 -27.37 25.29 2.82
C SER A 2 -27.12 24.46 4.11
N ASN A 3 -28.15 24.25 4.94
CA ASN A 3 -28.03 23.42 6.15
C ASN A 3 -27.52 22.00 5.89
N GLU A 4 -27.60 21.50 4.65
CA GLU A 4 -27.12 20.17 4.25
C GLU A 4 -25.59 20.05 4.17
N THR A 5 -24.87 21.17 4.11
CA THR A 5 -23.40 21.19 4.05
C THR A 5 -22.72 21.22 5.40
N LEU A 6 -23.45 21.54 6.47
CA LEU A 6 -22.91 21.60 7.83
C LEU A 6 -22.91 20.22 8.50
N PHE A 7 -21.88 19.94 9.33
CA PHE A 7 -21.85 18.76 10.18
C PHE A 7 -22.98 18.84 11.23
N HIS A 8 -23.76 17.77 11.31
CA HIS A 8 -24.73 17.56 12.38
C HIS A 8 -25.03 16.04 12.53
N LEU A 9 -25.48 15.60 13.70
CA LEU A 9 -25.66 14.18 14.02
C LEU A 9 -26.68 13.46 13.12
N ASP A 10 -27.67 14.15 12.60
CA ASP A 10 -28.70 13.58 11.73
C ASP A 10 -28.32 13.59 10.25
N LYS A 11 -27.14 14.12 9.89
CA LYS A 11 -26.65 14.14 8.51
C LYS A 11 -26.45 12.72 7.99
N ALA A 12 -27.04 12.43 6.83
CA ALA A 12 -26.76 11.19 6.12
C ALA A 12 -25.60 11.42 5.14
N TYR A 13 -24.61 10.55 5.22
CA TYR A 13 -23.43 10.62 4.38
C TYR A 13 -23.54 9.68 3.16
N ASP A 14 -22.83 9.99 2.12
CA ASP A 14 -22.63 9.05 1.01
C ASP A 14 -21.67 7.93 1.44
N VAL A 15 -20.57 8.30 2.09
CA VAL A 15 -19.53 7.37 2.52
C VAL A 15 -19.14 7.65 3.98
N ILE A 16 -19.00 6.59 4.77
CA ILE A 16 -18.33 6.65 6.08
C ILE A 16 -17.06 5.83 6.01
N VAL A 17 -15.94 6.42 6.45
CA VAL A 17 -14.63 5.76 6.55
C VAL A 17 -14.28 5.57 8.04
N CYS A 18 -14.05 4.31 8.44
CA CYS A 18 -13.76 3.92 9.82
C CYS A 18 -12.26 3.70 10.00
N GLY A 19 -11.56 4.65 10.61
CA GLY A 19 -10.11 4.66 10.84
C GLY A 19 -9.38 5.66 9.94
N ALA A 20 -8.45 6.43 10.51
CA ALA A 20 -7.68 7.47 9.83
C ALA A 20 -6.17 7.11 9.72
N GLY A 21 -5.85 5.83 9.49
CA GLY A 21 -4.53 5.40 9.03
C GLY A 21 -4.33 5.72 7.54
N HIS A 22 -3.24 5.26 6.94
CA HIS A 22 -2.94 5.54 5.53
C HIS A 22 -4.07 5.11 4.57
N ALA A 23 -4.69 3.96 4.82
CA ALA A 23 -5.84 3.51 4.02
C ALA A 23 -7.05 4.44 4.18
N GLY A 24 -7.37 4.82 5.41
CA GLY A 24 -8.53 5.69 5.68
C GLY A 24 -8.35 7.10 5.12
N CYS A 25 -7.14 7.67 5.21
CA CYS A 25 -6.84 8.98 4.64
C CYS A 25 -7.02 8.98 3.12
N GLU A 26 -6.44 8.00 2.41
CA GLU A 26 -6.59 7.90 0.95
C GLU A 26 -8.04 7.62 0.54
N ALA A 27 -8.76 6.76 1.27
CA ALA A 27 -10.17 6.49 1.00
C ALA A 27 -11.04 7.74 1.18
N ALA A 28 -10.88 8.47 2.29
CA ALA A 28 -11.65 9.67 2.59
C ALA A 28 -11.38 10.80 1.59
N LEU A 29 -10.11 11.04 1.24
CA LEU A 29 -9.73 12.03 0.24
C LEU A 29 -10.27 11.65 -1.15
N ALA A 30 -10.16 10.38 -1.55
CA ALA A 30 -10.66 9.91 -2.83
C ALA A 30 -12.17 10.08 -2.97
N THR A 31 -12.93 9.77 -1.91
CA THR A 31 -14.40 9.92 -1.92
C THR A 31 -14.83 11.38 -1.95
N ALA A 32 -14.24 12.23 -1.11
CA ALA A 32 -14.57 13.65 -1.01
C ALA A 32 -14.19 14.43 -2.26
N ARG A 33 -13.01 14.19 -2.84
CA ARG A 33 -12.55 14.80 -4.10
C ARG A 33 -13.44 14.44 -5.30
N ARG A 34 -14.15 13.33 -5.22
CA ARG A 34 -15.17 12.93 -6.21
C ARG A 34 -16.57 13.47 -5.90
N GLY A 35 -16.69 14.38 -4.93
CA GLY A 35 -17.93 15.07 -4.57
C GLY A 35 -18.88 14.26 -3.70
N ALA A 36 -18.46 13.13 -3.13
CA ALA A 36 -19.28 12.39 -2.18
C ALA A 36 -19.22 13.01 -0.78
N SER A 37 -20.37 13.20 -0.12
CA SER A 37 -20.41 13.61 1.27
C SER A 37 -19.82 12.51 2.15
N THR A 38 -18.67 12.77 2.76
CA THR A 38 -17.85 11.77 3.44
C THR A 38 -17.68 12.11 4.92
N LEU A 39 -17.77 11.10 5.79
CA LEU A 39 -17.39 11.20 7.21
C LEU A 39 -16.21 10.28 7.50
N LEU A 40 -15.12 10.84 7.99
CA LEU A 40 -13.97 10.10 8.50
C LEU A 40 -14.04 10.01 10.02
N LEU A 41 -14.11 8.78 10.54
CA LEU A 41 -14.10 8.50 11.97
C LEU A 41 -12.75 7.96 12.43
N THR A 42 -12.22 8.48 13.51
CA THR A 42 -11.00 7.98 14.13
C THR A 42 -11.08 8.06 15.65
N GLY A 43 -10.46 7.12 16.34
CA GLY A 43 -10.40 7.16 17.81
C GLY A 43 -9.48 8.26 18.35
N ASN A 44 -8.60 8.84 17.51
CA ASN A 44 -7.71 9.93 17.91
C ASN A 44 -7.32 10.79 16.71
N LEU A 45 -7.75 12.04 16.70
CA LEU A 45 -7.46 13.03 15.66
C LEU A 45 -5.98 13.42 15.60
N ASP A 46 -5.26 13.29 16.70
CA ASP A 46 -3.83 13.63 16.76
C ASP A 46 -2.91 12.52 16.24
N THR A 47 -3.50 11.42 15.76
CA THR A 47 -2.77 10.28 15.20
C THR A 47 -3.18 9.91 13.78
N ILE A 48 -3.82 10.84 13.05
CA ILE A 48 -4.13 10.69 11.62
C ILE A 48 -2.84 10.39 10.84
N ALA A 49 -2.86 9.38 9.97
CA ALA A 49 -1.73 8.92 9.15
C ALA A 49 -0.43 8.65 9.92
N GLN A 50 -0.50 8.30 11.21
CA GLN A 50 0.70 8.07 12.01
C GLN A 50 1.52 6.89 11.50
N MET A 51 2.81 7.14 11.29
CA MET A 51 3.79 6.10 10.99
C MET A 51 4.14 5.32 12.26
N SER A 52 3.40 4.23 12.52
CA SER A 52 3.54 3.43 13.76
C SER A 52 4.82 2.60 13.81
N CYS A 53 5.36 2.23 12.65
CA CYS A 53 6.60 1.48 12.50
C CYS A 53 7.75 2.42 12.10
N ASN A 54 8.47 2.14 11.04
CA ASN A 54 9.57 2.98 10.55
C ASN A 54 9.06 4.31 9.96
N PRO A 55 9.85 5.40 10.08
CA PRO A 55 9.49 6.71 9.53
C PRO A 55 9.86 6.80 8.04
N ALA A 56 9.49 5.81 7.24
CA ALA A 56 9.91 5.74 5.84
C ALA A 56 8.79 5.29 4.92
N ILE A 57 8.76 5.87 3.73
CA ILE A 57 7.87 5.53 2.61
C ILE A 57 8.71 5.04 1.42
N GLY A 58 8.20 4.06 0.69
CA GLY A 58 8.83 3.55 -0.52
C GLY A 58 9.77 2.36 -0.30
N GLY A 59 10.67 2.15 -1.25
CA GLY A 59 11.50 0.96 -1.38
C GLY A 59 11.00 0.01 -2.46
N GLN A 60 11.59 -1.18 -2.57
CA GLN A 60 11.30 -2.14 -3.64
C GLN A 60 9.80 -2.44 -3.75
N ALA A 61 9.24 -2.31 -4.95
CA ALA A 61 7.81 -2.35 -5.29
C ALA A 61 6.97 -1.26 -4.60
N LYS A 62 7.28 -0.88 -3.38
CA LYS A 62 6.53 0.09 -2.59
C LYS A 62 6.66 1.51 -3.15
N GLY A 63 7.87 1.94 -3.50
CA GLY A 63 8.08 3.23 -4.17
C GLY A 63 7.34 3.32 -5.51
N HIS A 64 7.20 2.20 -6.22
CA HIS A 64 6.37 2.12 -7.42
C HIS A 64 4.89 2.33 -7.09
N MET A 65 4.39 1.66 -6.02
CA MET A 65 3.00 1.82 -5.58
C MET A 65 2.68 3.27 -5.17
N VAL A 66 3.61 3.97 -4.51
CA VAL A 66 3.40 5.39 -4.16
C VAL A 66 3.25 6.25 -5.40
N ARG A 67 4.04 6.00 -6.45
CA ARG A 67 3.88 6.69 -7.74
C ARG A 67 2.59 6.29 -8.47
N GLU A 68 2.12 5.06 -8.31
CA GLU A 68 0.80 4.62 -8.81
C GLU A 68 -0.35 5.30 -8.04
N ILE A 69 -0.21 5.46 -6.72
CA ILE A 69 -1.16 6.23 -5.90
C ILE A 69 -1.24 7.68 -6.40
N ASP A 70 -0.11 8.33 -6.65
CA ASP A 70 -0.06 9.68 -7.21
C ASP A 70 -0.70 9.78 -8.60
N ALA A 71 -0.41 8.82 -9.47
CA ALA A 71 -0.99 8.73 -10.83
C ALA A 71 -2.52 8.60 -10.82
N LEU A 72 -3.10 8.11 -9.73
CA LEU A 72 -4.54 7.97 -9.52
C LEU A 72 -5.13 9.06 -8.59
N GLY A 73 -4.36 10.10 -8.28
CA GLY A 73 -4.84 11.27 -7.52
C GLY A 73 -4.78 11.14 -6.00
N GLY A 74 -4.00 10.16 -5.45
CA GLY A 74 -3.79 10.01 -4.02
C GLY A 74 -2.84 11.06 -3.42
N GLU A 75 -2.80 11.15 -2.10
CA GLU A 75 -2.08 12.20 -1.34
C GLU A 75 -0.71 11.75 -0.82
N MET A 76 -0.48 10.44 -0.64
CA MET A 76 0.73 9.90 0.01
C MET A 76 2.03 10.40 -0.61
N ALA A 77 2.10 10.50 -1.94
CA ALA A 77 3.30 10.93 -2.66
C ALA A 77 3.68 12.37 -2.32
N ILE A 78 2.72 13.30 -2.42
CA ILE A 78 2.92 14.72 -2.12
C ILE A 78 3.27 14.91 -0.63
N ASN A 79 2.52 14.21 0.24
CA ASN A 79 2.76 14.29 1.68
C ASN A 79 4.17 13.80 2.04
N THR A 80 4.65 12.75 1.37
CA THR A 80 6.00 12.22 1.52
C THR A 80 7.04 13.23 1.05
N ASP A 81 6.91 13.74 -0.19
CA ASP A 81 7.89 14.65 -0.78
C ASP A 81 8.04 15.94 0.03
N ALA A 82 6.93 16.46 0.56
CA ALA A 82 6.91 17.70 1.36
C ALA A 82 7.49 17.54 2.78
N THR A 83 7.57 16.31 3.32
CA THR A 83 7.96 16.04 4.71
C THR A 83 9.15 15.09 4.84
N ALA A 84 9.72 14.70 3.72
CA ALA A 84 10.90 13.84 3.70
C ALA A 84 12.14 14.57 4.23
N ILE A 85 12.93 13.85 5.03
CA ILE A 85 14.20 14.31 5.58
C ILE A 85 15.41 13.63 4.92
N GLN A 86 15.16 12.59 4.11
CA GLN A 86 16.18 11.94 3.30
C GLN A 86 15.52 11.24 2.11
N PHE A 87 16.12 11.36 0.92
CA PHE A 87 15.73 10.60 -0.27
C PHE A 87 16.86 9.66 -0.68
N ARG A 88 16.50 8.46 -1.13
CA ARG A 88 17.42 7.50 -1.73
C ARG A 88 16.74 6.71 -2.85
N LEU A 89 17.43 6.53 -3.96
CA LEU A 89 17.03 5.59 -5.00
C LEU A 89 17.68 4.23 -4.73
N LEU A 90 16.88 3.29 -4.26
CA LEU A 90 17.36 1.92 -4.01
C LEU A 90 17.62 1.20 -5.32
N ASN A 91 18.66 0.35 -5.34
CA ASN A 91 19.08 -0.39 -6.55
C ASN A 91 19.45 0.53 -7.73
N ALA A 92 19.98 1.72 -7.51
CA ALA A 92 20.37 2.66 -8.55
C ALA A 92 21.32 2.03 -9.60
N SER A 93 22.19 1.09 -9.19
CA SER A 93 23.11 0.33 -10.08
C SER A 93 22.44 -0.83 -10.84
N LYS A 94 21.15 -1.09 -10.63
CA LYS A 94 20.38 -2.16 -11.29
C LYS A 94 19.53 -1.59 -12.41
N GLY A 95 18.86 -2.49 -13.17
CA GLY A 95 17.94 -2.06 -14.23
C GLY A 95 16.68 -1.36 -13.68
N PRO A 96 16.03 -0.51 -14.50
CA PRO A 96 14.91 0.35 -14.09
C PRO A 96 13.72 -0.37 -13.44
N ALA A 97 13.50 -1.64 -13.78
CA ALA A 97 12.40 -2.46 -13.21
C ALA A 97 12.51 -2.72 -11.70
N VAL A 98 13.67 -2.48 -11.10
CA VAL A 98 13.90 -2.70 -9.65
C VAL A 98 14.46 -1.48 -8.92
N GLN A 99 14.76 -0.40 -9.66
CA GLN A 99 15.07 0.89 -9.07
C GLN A 99 13.83 1.40 -8.36
N ALA A 100 13.96 1.82 -7.11
CA ALA A 100 12.81 2.19 -6.31
C ALA A 100 13.11 3.39 -5.40
N PRO A 101 12.35 4.48 -5.49
CA PRO A 101 12.47 5.60 -4.58
C PRO A 101 12.11 5.19 -3.16
N ARG A 102 12.87 5.72 -2.19
CA ARG A 102 12.61 5.62 -0.76
C ARG A 102 12.89 6.96 -0.10
N ALA A 103 12.00 7.38 0.78
CA ALA A 103 12.19 8.56 1.62
C ALA A 103 12.10 8.20 3.11
N GLN A 104 12.99 8.78 3.91
CA GLN A 104 12.76 8.93 5.35
C GLN A 104 11.96 10.21 5.55
N CYS A 105 10.94 10.16 6.39
CA CYS A 105 10.07 11.31 6.64
C CYS A 105 10.24 11.82 8.07
N ASP A 106 10.06 13.11 8.28
CA ASP A 106 9.72 13.61 9.60
C ASP A 106 8.32 13.12 9.96
N LYS A 107 8.27 12.21 10.91
CA LYS A 107 7.04 11.49 11.27
C LYS A 107 5.93 12.42 11.75
N LYS A 108 6.27 13.48 12.48
CA LYS A 108 5.30 14.45 12.97
C LYS A 108 4.87 15.42 11.89
N ALA A 109 5.79 15.90 11.08
CA ALA A 109 5.45 16.74 9.93
C ALA A 109 4.54 16.00 8.94
N TYR A 110 4.84 14.72 8.62
CA TYR A 110 4.02 13.87 7.77
C TYR A 110 2.59 13.74 8.31
N GLN A 111 2.47 13.46 9.61
CA GLN A 111 1.20 13.32 10.31
C GLN A 111 0.38 14.62 10.30
N PHE A 112 0.99 15.73 10.68
CA PHE A 112 0.31 17.03 10.72
C PHE A 112 -0.12 17.52 9.34
N ARG A 113 0.74 17.34 8.32
CA ARG A 113 0.41 17.72 6.95
C ARG A 113 -0.75 16.88 6.40
N MET A 114 -0.78 15.57 6.65
CA MET A 114 -1.92 14.74 6.24
C MET A 114 -3.20 15.14 6.99
N LYS A 115 -3.12 15.41 8.30
CA LYS A 115 -4.25 15.91 9.08
C LYS A 115 -4.79 17.21 8.47
N GLN A 116 -3.92 18.15 8.12
CA GLN A 116 -4.29 19.40 7.47
C GLN A 116 -4.98 19.15 6.12
N SER A 117 -4.45 18.25 5.28
CA SER A 117 -5.08 17.90 4.00
C SER A 117 -6.47 17.31 4.18
N ILE A 118 -6.70 16.52 5.22
CA ILE A 118 -8.00 15.94 5.58
C ILE A 118 -8.97 17.03 6.07
N GLU A 119 -8.54 17.87 7.00
CA GLU A 119 -9.40 18.90 7.63
C GLU A 119 -9.82 20.00 6.64
N TRP A 120 -9.02 20.28 5.63
CA TRP A 120 -9.30 21.30 4.61
C TRP A 120 -10.00 20.75 3.36
N GLN A 121 -10.18 19.43 3.27
CA GLN A 121 -10.85 18.85 2.12
C GLN A 121 -12.36 19.15 2.15
N GLU A 122 -12.86 19.77 1.10
CA GLU A 122 -14.30 19.94 0.90
C GLU A 122 -15.02 18.58 0.83
N ASN A 123 -16.28 18.52 1.22
CA ASN A 123 -17.12 17.34 1.31
C ASN A 123 -16.62 16.26 2.30
N LEU A 124 -15.67 16.60 3.18
CA LEU A 124 -15.10 15.69 4.18
C LEU A 124 -15.30 16.24 5.59
N ASP A 125 -16.14 15.57 6.37
CA ASP A 125 -16.27 15.81 7.80
C ASP A 125 -15.38 14.81 8.56
N VAL A 126 -14.81 15.27 9.69
CA VAL A 126 -13.95 14.45 10.55
C VAL A 126 -14.53 14.44 11.96
N PHE A 127 -14.61 13.25 12.56
CA PHE A 127 -15.15 13.13 13.92
C PHE A 127 -14.38 12.11 14.76
N GLN A 128 -14.06 12.47 16.00
CA GLN A 128 -13.36 11.56 16.91
C GLN A 128 -14.34 10.68 17.66
N ALA A 129 -14.41 9.41 17.26
CA ALA A 129 -15.13 8.36 17.97
C ALA A 129 -14.59 6.98 17.53
N LEU A 130 -14.83 5.97 18.36
CA LEU A 130 -14.65 4.56 17.98
C LEU A 130 -15.94 4.04 17.35
N VAL A 131 -15.80 3.30 16.25
CA VAL A 131 -16.91 2.58 15.66
C VAL A 131 -17.05 1.23 16.35
N ASP A 132 -18.21 0.96 16.94
CA ASP A 132 -18.49 -0.26 17.68
C ASP A 132 -19.36 -1.24 16.90
N GLU A 133 -20.29 -0.75 16.07
CA GLU A 133 -21.24 -1.60 15.39
C GLU A 133 -21.51 -1.13 13.95
N LEU A 134 -21.77 -2.10 13.06
CA LEU A 134 -22.38 -1.85 11.75
C LEU A 134 -23.90 -1.80 11.92
N VAL A 135 -24.55 -0.79 11.32
CA VAL A 135 -25.99 -0.74 11.24
C VAL A 135 -26.42 -1.44 9.95
N MET A 136 -27.10 -2.57 10.13
CA MET A 136 -27.49 -3.45 9.03
C MET A 136 -28.98 -3.31 8.70
N LYS A 137 -29.31 -3.43 7.40
CA LYS A 137 -30.68 -3.63 6.91
C LYS A 137 -30.64 -4.78 5.92
N ASN A 138 -31.10 -5.95 6.34
CA ASN A 138 -30.86 -7.24 5.65
C ASN A 138 -29.35 -7.47 5.50
N ASP A 139 -28.87 -7.87 4.33
CA ASP A 139 -27.45 -8.13 4.02
C ASP A 139 -26.69 -6.88 3.56
N ARG A 140 -27.19 -5.68 3.87
CA ARG A 140 -26.63 -4.40 3.47
C ARG A 140 -26.29 -3.55 4.68
N VAL A 141 -25.08 -2.94 4.69
CA VAL A 141 -24.75 -1.91 5.65
C VAL A 141 -25.43 -0.58 5.27
N VAL A 142 -26.01 0.13 6.25
CA VAL A 142 -26.70 1.41 6.06
C VAL A 142 -26.20 2.50 7.01
N GLY A 143 -25.13 2.20 7.76
CA GLY A 143 -24.50 3.13 8.69
C GLY A 143 -23.64 2.44 9.72
N ILE A 144 -23.23 3.19 10.73
CA ILE A 144 -22.43 2.70 11.87
C ILE A 144 -22.96 3.29 13.18
N LYS A 145 -22.64 2.61 14.29
CA LYS A 145 -22.84 3.12 15.63
C LYS A 145 -21.48 3.27 16.34
N THR A 146 -21.33 4.36 17.07
CA THR A 146 -20.09 4.68 17.79
C THR A 146 -20.18 4.31 19.27
N ASN A 147 -19.02 4.29 19.94
CA ASN A 147 -18.90 4.15 21.40
C ASN A 147 -19.54 5.31 22.21
N LEU A 148 -19.93 6.38 21.54
CA LEU A 148 -20.65 7.53 22.14
C LEU A 148 -22.17 7.37 22.02
N ASP A 149 -22.66 6.18 21.64
CA ASP A 149 -24.07 5.87 21.39
C ASP A 149 -24.70 6.72 20.26
N VAL A 150 -23.88 7.24 19.36
CA VAL A 150 -24.30 8.01 18.18
C VAL A 150 -24.32 7.11 16.96
N THR A 151 -25.41 7.17 16.19
CA THR A 151 -25.55 6.43 14.91
C THR A 151 -25.45 7.39 13.74
N PHE A 152 -24.53 7.11 12.82
CA PHE A 152 -24.41 7.83 11.55
C PHE A 152 -24.91 6.94 10.40
N LYS A 153 -25.73 7.52 9.52
CA LYS A 153 -26.27 6.85 8.33
C LYS A 153 -25.34 7.06 7.14
N ALA A 154 -25.15 6.02 6.31
CA ALA A 154 -24.38 6.10 5.08
C ALA A 154 -24.91 5.18 3.99
N LYS A 155 -24.62 5.52 2.73
CA LYS A 155 -24.89 4.64 1.59
C LYS A 155 -23.84 3.53 1.49
N THR A 156 -22.57 3.81 1.83
CA THR A 156 -21.46 2.85 1.86
C THR A 156 -20.58 3.10 3.09
N VAL A 157 -19.92 2.03 3.57
CA VAL A 157 -18.97 2.07 4.70
C VAL A 157 -17.65 1.44 4.27
N ILE A 158 -16.53 2.13 4.55
CA ILE A 158 -15.17 1.64 4.30
C ILE A 158 -14.47 1.43 5.64
N VAL A 159 -13.99 0.22 5.89
CA VAL A 159 -13.33 -0.17 7.14
C VAL A 159 -11.82 -0.23 6.95
N THR A 160 -11.08 0.52 7.78
CA THR A 160 -9.61 0.66 7.70
C THR A 160 -8.96 0.61 9.09
N THR A 161 -9.32 -0.37 9.89
CA THR A 161 -9.06 -0.43 11.34
C THR A 161 -7.62 -0.71 11.77
N GLY A 162 -6.71 -1.00 10.84
CA GLY A 162 -5.29 -1.23 11.17
C GLY A 162 -5.08 -2.39 12.16
N THR A 163 -4.30 -2.15 13.22
CA THR A 163 -4.01 -3.11 14.30
C THR A 163 -4.95 -3.00 15.50
N PHE A 164 -6.05 -2.24 15.40
CA PHE A 164 -6.86 -1.87 16.55
C PHE A 164 -7.96 -2.87 16.90
N LEU A 165 -8.42 -3.71 15.93
CA LEU A 165 -9.44 -4.72 16.21
C LEU A 165 -8.90 -5.77 17.16
N ARG A 166 -9.46 -5.80 18.40
CA ARG A 166 -9.00 -6.65 19.49
C ARG A 166 -7.48 -6.63 19.65
N GLY A 167 -6.87 -5.46 19.44
CA GLY A 167 -5.44 -5.24 19.52
C GLY A 167 -4.91 -5.59 20.91
N LEU A 168 -3.85 -6.42 20.97
CA LEU A 168 -3.19 -6.86 22.20
C LEU A 168 -1.67 -6.78 22.03
N MET A 169 -1.04 -5.93 22.81
CA MET A 169 0.41 -5.73 22.78
C MET A 169 1.12 -6.62 23.79
N HIS A 170 2.30 -7.12 23.41
CA HIS A 170 3.14 -8.01 24.21
C HIS A 170 4.55 -7.43 24.38
N VAL A 171 5.00 -7.31 25.64
CA VAL A 171 6.39 -7.00 26.02
C VAL A 171 6.82 -8.06 27.04
N GLY A 172 7.51 -9.10 26.60
CA GLY A 172 7.66 -10.31 27.39
C GLY A 172 6.30 -10.86 27.77
N GLN A 173 6.12 -11.21 29.02
CA GLN A 173 4.85 -11.73 29.56
C GLN A 173 3.79 -10.63 29.82
N ASN A 174 4.16 -9.34 29.74
CA ASN A 174 3.22 -8.26 29.95
C ASN A 174 2.30 -8.09 28.73
N LYS A 175 1.00 -8.09 28.98
CA LYS A 175 -0.05 -7.91 27.97
C LYS A 175 -0.79 -6.61 28.24
N ASN A 176 -0.88 -5.77 27.22
CA ASN A 176 -1.62 -4.52 27.29
C ASN A 176 -2.57 -4.42 26.10
N GLU A 177 -3.83 -4.12 26.37
CA GLU A 177 -4.81 -3.87 25.33
C GLU A 177 -4.47 -2.59 24.58
N GLY A 178 -4.50 -2.65 23.25
CA GLY A 178 -4.23 -1.53 22.37
C GLY A 178 -3.72 -1.98 21.00
N GLY A 179 -4.01 -1.22 19.98
CA GLY A 179 -3.50 -1.42 18.62
C GLY A 179 -2.07 -0.87 18.46
N ARG A 180 -1.68 0.03 19.35
CA ARG A 180 -0.37 0.70 19.40
C ARG A 180 -0.14 1.22 20.81
N MET A 181 1.12 1.37 21.22
CA MET A 181 1.46 1.86 22.57
C MET A 181 0.94 3.28 22.79
N GLY A 182 0.12 3.44 23.83
CA GLY A 182 -0.55 4.69 24.17
C GLY A 182 -1.92 4.88 23.50
N ASP A 183 -2.37 3.90 22.71
CA ASP A 183 -3.67 3.95 22.03
C ASP A 183 -4.60 2.80 22.49
N PHE A 184 -5.84 2.88 22.08
CA PHE A 184 -6.94 1.99 22.45
C PHE A 184 -6.96 0.65 21.68
N SER A 185 -7.87 -0.24 22.08
CA SER A 185 -8.28 -1.46 21.38
C SER A 185 -9.78 -1.37 21.05
N ALA A 186 -10.16 -1.63 19.79
CA ALA A 186 -11.55 -1.67 19.36
C ALA A 186 -12.08 -3.12 19.46
N LYS A 187 -13.08 -3.36 20.32
CA LYS A 187 -13.62 -4.71 20.56
C LYS A 187 -15.03 -4.91 19.98
N GLY A 188 -15.87 -3.88 20.03
CA GLY A 188 -17.27 -3.95 19.59
C GLY A 188 -17.40 -4.32 18.13
N LEU A 189 -16.61 -3.68 17.27
CA LEU A 189 -16.68 -3.85 15.82
C LEU A 189 -16.32 -5.28 15.37
N SER A 190 -15.39 -5.98 16.03
CA SER A 190 -15.11 -7.40 15.73
C SER A 190 -16.34 -8.29 15.97
N LYS A 191 -17.09 -8.04 17.04
CA LYS A 191 -18.34 -8.76 17.32
C LYS A 191 -19.39 -8.47 16.23
N SER A 192 -19.52 -7.22 15.84
CA SER A 192 -20.45 -6.79 14.78
C SER A 192 -20.13 -7.44 13.43
N PHE A 193 -18.85 -7.56 13.07
CA PHE A 193 -18.44 -8.29 11.85
C PHE A 193 -18.84 -9.75 11.89
N MET A 194 -18.56 -10.46 12.97
CA MET A 194 -18.95 -11.87 13.11
C MET A 194 -20.48 -12.06 13.01
N GLN A 195 -21.25 -11.15 13.60
CA GLN A 195 -22.73 -11.16 13.50
C GLN A 195 -23.21 -10.92 12.05
N ALA A 196 -22.48 -10.10 11.29
CA ALA A 196 -22.74 -9.86 9.87
C ALA A 196 -22.21 -10.98 8.95
N GLY A 197 -21.67 -12.07 9.50
CA GLY A 197 -21.14 -13.22 8.77
C GLY A 197 -19.74 -13.02 8.20
N ILE A 198 -19.03 -11.96 8.56
CA ILE A 198 -17.62 -11.74 8.20
C ILE A 198 -16.73 -12.61 9.08
N GLU A 199 -15.90 -13.42 8.46
CA GLU A 199 -14.91 -14.24 9.16
C GLU A 199 -13.72 -13.39 9.59
N LEU A 200 -13.23 -13.63 10.81
CA LEU A 200 -12.07 -12.98 11.37
C LEU A 200 -11.03 -14.01 11.81
N GLU A 201 -9.78 -13.72 11.54
CA GLU A 201 -8.61 -14.45 12.02
C GLU A 201 -7.63 -13.52 12.73
N ARG A 202 -6.53 -14.07 13.27
CA ARG A 202 -5.52 -13.31 14.01
C ARG A 202 -4.20 -13.25 13.24
N LEU A 203 -3.65 -12.02 13.11
CA LEU A 203 -2.28 -11.79 12.66
C LEU A 203 -1.48 -11.08 13.75
N LYS A 204 -0.18 -11.11 13.59
CA LYS A 204 0.77 -10.45 14.49
C LYS A 204 1.73 -9.58 13.67
N THR A 205 2.04 -8.41 14.20
CA THR A 205 3.16 -7.58 13.75
C THR A 205 3.98 -7.11 14.95
N GLY A 206 5.04 -6.34 14.73
CA GLY A 206 5.86 -5.80 15.81
C GLY A 206 6.62 -4.57 15.39
N THR A 207 7.14 -3.86 16.38
CA THR A 207 7.95 -2.67 16.17
C THR A 207 9.18 -2.71 17.08
N PRO A 208 10.36 -2.22 16.65
CA PRO A 208 11.52 -2.10 17.52
C PRO A 208 11.40 -0.96 18.53
N ALA A 209 12.32 -0.93 19.47
CA ALA A 209 12.44 0.14 20.45
C ALA A 209 12.73 1.49 19.78
N ARG A 210 12.34 2.58 20.45
CA ARG A 210 12.81 3.93 20.16
C ARG A 210 13.85 4.33 21.17
N ILE A 211 14.93 4.92 20.71
CA ILE A 211 16.09 5.29 21.52
C ILE A 211 16.39 6.79 21.42
N LEU A 212 17.05 7.29 22.45
CA LEU A 212 17.44 8.69 22.53
C LEU A 212 18.75 8.93 21.76
N GLY A 213 18.76 9.79 20.74
CA GLY A 213 19.89 10.01 19.84
C GLY A 213 21.18 10.47 20.55
N ARG A 214 21.08 11.35 21.58
CA ARG A 214 22.26 11.77 22.36
C ARG A 214 22.94 10.66 23.14
N SER A 215 22.34 9.47 23.23
CA SER A 215 22.92 8.28 23.86
C SER A 215 23.55 7.30 22.86
N ILE A 216 23.59 7.66 21.57
CA ILE A 216 24.21 6.91 20.48
C ILE A 216 25.61 7.45 20.25
N ASP A 217 26.60 6.58 20.17
CA ASP A 217 27.95 6.95 19.74
C ASP A 217 28.10 6.81 18.22
N PHE A 218 27.72 7.86 17.49
CA PHE A 218 27.78 7.89 16.04
C PHE A 218 29.20 7.78 15.45
N SER A 219 30.24 8.08 16.24
CA SER A 219 31.63 7.97 15.78
C SER A 219 32.05 6.54 15.46
N GLN A 220 31.33 5.56 16.01
CA GLN A 220 31.56 4.14 15.78
C GLN A 220 30.73 3.53 14.65
N LEU A 221 29.84 4.31 14.02
CA LEU A 221 28.84 3.85 13.08
C LEU A 221 29.17 4.29 11.65
N GLU A 222 28.58 3.60 10.69
CA GLU A 222 28.70 3.94 9.27
C GLU A 222 27.55 4.87 8.86
N GLU A 223 27.88 6.06 8.36
CA GLU A 223 26.91 7.05 7.93
C GLU A 223 26.29 6.68 6.58
N GLN A 224 24.98 6.80 6.46
CA GLN A 224 24.22 6.68 5.21
C GLN A 224 23.61 8.01 4.82
N LYS A 225 24.27 8.72 3.91
CA LYS A 225 23.84 10.01 3.36
C LYS A 225 22.65 9.86 2.41
N ALA A 226 21.91 10.96 2.23
CA ALA A 226 20.95 11.12 1.14
C ALA A 226 21.63 11.07 -0.23
N ASP A 227 20.85 10.82 -1.27
CA ASP A 227 21.29 11.05 -2.64
C ASP A 227 21.41 12.56 -2.90
N ASP A 228 22.38 12.98 -3.72
CA ASP A 228 22.61 14.40 -4.05
C ASP A 228 21.39 15.01 -4.75
N LYS A 229 20.69 14.24 -5.57
CA LYS A 229 19.47 14.63 -6.25
C LYS A 229 18.31 13.77 -5.75
N PRO A 230 17.26 14.37 -5.14
CA PRO A 230 16.12 13.61 -4.65
C PRO A 230 15.31 13.01 -5.80
N THR A 231 14.96 11.72 -5.69
CA THR A 231 13.98 11.08 -6.56
C THR A 231 12.61 11.20 -5.91
N LEU A 232 11.78 12.10 -6.44
CA LEU A 232 10.46 12.42 -5.88
C LEU A 232 9.42 11.33 -6.19
N PHE A 233 8.37 11.25 -5.38
CA PHE A 233 7.25 10.34 -5.60
C PHE A 233 6.13 10.97 -6.43
N ALA A 234 5.83 12.25 -6.24
CA ALA A 234 4.83 12.94 -7.04
C ALA A 234 5.36 13.30 -8.43
N PHE A 235 4.46 13.33 -9.42
CA PHE A 235 4.76 13.73 -10.80
C PHE A 235 4.64 15.25 -10.94
N TYR A 236 5.56 15.98 -10.36
CA TYR A 236 5.56 17.45 -10.37
C TYR A 236 5.64 18.07 -11.77
N ASP A 237 6.18 17.33 -12.76
CA ASP A 237 6.25 17.75 -14.15
C ASP A 237 4.89 17.79 -14.86
N THR A 238 3.87 17.12 -14.31
CA THR A 238 2.50 17.07 -14.84
C THR A 238 1.46 17.66 -13.90
N ARG A 239 1.83 17.98 -12.64
CA ARG A 239 0.95 18.67 -11.70
C ARG A 239 0.90 20.15 -12.01
N GLU A 240 -0.25 20.74 -11.79
CA GLU A 240 -0.39 22.20 -11.81
C GLU A 240 0.38 22.84 -10.65
N ALA A 241 0.88 24.06 -10.85
CA ALA A 241 1.57 24.80 -9.81
C ALA A 241 0.72 24.98 -8.54
N GLU A 242 -0.59 25.16 -8.73
CA GLU A 242 -1.57 25.28 -7.64
C GLU A 242 -1.73 23.97 -6.85
N GLU A 243 -1.69 22.81 -7.52
CA GLU A 243 -1.69 21.51 -6.85
C GLU A 243 -0.39 21.24 -6.08
N LEU A 244 0.73 21.74 -6.60
CA LEU A 244 2.05 21.56 -6.01
C LEU A 244 2.15 22.10 -4.59
N PHE A 245 1.51 23.20 -4.33
CA PHE A 245 1.69 23.89 -3.06
C PHE A 245 0.39 24.13 -2.28
N HIS A 246 -0.79 24.10 -2.94
CA HIS A 246 -2.03 24.64 -2.36
C HIS A 246 -1.80 25.95 -1.54
N VAL A 247 -0.70 26.64 -1.89
CA VAL A 247 -0.20 27.78 -1.15
C VAL A 247 -1.09 28.97 -1.38
N GLU A 248 -1.69 29.08 -2.59
CA GLU A 248 -2.48 30.25 -2.95
C GLU A 248 -3.86 30.28 -2.31
N GLN A 249 -4.49 29.13 -2.03
CA GLN A 249 -5.79 29.11 -1.33
C GLN A 249 -5.69 29.41 0.16
N PHE A 250 -4.55 29.09 0.80
CA PHE A 250 -4.40 29.20 2.26
C PHE A 250 -3.12 29.92 2.71
N GLY A 251 -2.37 30.52 1.78
CA GLY A 251 -1.11 31.23 2.07
C GLY A 251 0.03 30.28 2.52
N GLU A 252 1.13 30.83 2.99
CA GLU A 252 2.36 30.14 3.40
C GLU A 252 2.21 29.17 4.61
N LYS A 253 1.00 28.69 4.91
CA LYS A 253 0.68 27.98 6.16
C LYS A 253 0.75 26.45 6.06
N ARG A 254 1.13 25.84 4.91
CA ARG A 254 1.28 24.39 4.88
C ARG A 254 2.57 23.93 5.52
N LEU A 255 2.46 22.92 6.36
CA LEU A 255 3.62 22.25 6.93
C LEU A 255 4.39 21.52 5.82
N GLY A 256 5.70 21.73 5.78
CA GLY A 256 6.58 21.09 4.82
C GLY A 256 7.78 21.96 4.46
N TRP A 257 8.63 21.44 3.62
CA TRP A 257 9.85 22.08 3.11
C TRP A 257 10.13 21.65 1.68
N ALA A 258 11.04 22.36 1.02
CA ALA A 258 11.48 21.99 -0.33
C ALA A 258 12.10 20.57 -0.31
N PRO A 259 11.65 19.65 -1.19
CA PRO A 259 12.17 18.29 -1.22
C PRO A 259 13.69 18.25 -1.36
N GLY A 260 14.36 17.47 -0.51
CA GLY A 260 15.82 17.34 -0.48
C GLY A 260 16.55 18.44 0.26
N SER A 261 15.87 19.47 0.82
CA SER A 261 16.51 20.49 1.64
C SER A 261 16.97 19.92 2.99
N GLU A 262 18.17 20.32 3.42
CA GLU A 262 18.76 19.95 4.73
C GLU A 262 18.60 18.46 5.08
N PRO A 263 19.14 17.52 4.29
CA PRO A 263 18.94 16.11 4.51
C PRO A 263 19.58 15.63 5.83
N LEU A 264 18.90 14.69 6.50
CA LEU A 264 19.44 13.99 7.67
C LEU A 264 19.98 12.63 7.25
N SER A 265 21.10 12.22 7.88
CA SER A 265 21.69 10.90 7.63
C SER A 265 21.01 9.81 8.48
N CYS A 266 20.90 8.61 7.91
CA CYS A 266 20.74 7.39 8.66
C CYS A 266 22.11 6.78 9.00
N TRP A 267 22.15 5.81 9.90
CA TRP A 267 23.39 5.17 10.32
C TRP A 267 23.23 3.67 10.35
N THR A 268 24.33 2.94 10.17
CA THR A 268 24.34 1.49 10.13
C THR A 268 25.16 0.91 11.28
N THR A 269 24.65 -0.14 11.91
CA THR A 269 25.37 -0.98 12.86
C THR A 269 24.96 -2.45 12.67
N TYR A 270 25.46 -3.35 13.51
CA TYR A 270 25.25 -4.78 13.37
C TYR A 270 25.05 -5.45 14.74
N THR A 271 24.25 -6.50 14.79
CA THR A 271 24.28 -7.43 15.92
C THR A 271 25.61 -8.18 15.94
N GLY A 272 26.02 -8.67 17.09
CA GLY A 272 27.22 -9.49 17.26
C GLY A 272 26.93 -10.74 18.08
N ALA A 273 27.96 -11.57 18.30
CA ALA A 273 27.85 -12.82 19.05
C ALA A 273 27.27 -12.63 20.48
N LYS A 274 27.64 -11.51 21.14
CA LYS A 274 27.08 -11.18 22.47
C LYS A 274 25.57 -10.92 22.41
N THR A 275 25.13 -10.18 21.38
CA THR A 275 23.70 -9.90 21.15
C THR A 275 22.93 -11.20 20.90
N GLU A 276 23.50 -12.07 20.08
CA GLU A 276 22.94 -13.39 19.76
C GLU A 276 22.80 -14.28 21.00
N ALA A 277 23.84 -14.33 21.84
CA ALA A 277 23.84 -15.09 23.09
C ALA A 277 22.72 -14.63 24.04
N ILE A 278 22.61 -13.30 24.26
CA ILE A 278 21.54 -12.73 25.09
C ILE A 278 20.16 -13.14 24.58
N ILE A 279 19.92 -13.06 23.25
CA ILE A 279 18.63 -13.42 22.68
C ILE A 279 18.36 -14.92 22.84
N LYS A 280 19.33 -15.79 22.54
CA LYS A 280 19.18 -17.25 22.65
C LYS A 280 18.87 -17.70 24.10
N GLU A 281 19.56 -17.14 25.08
CA GLU A 281 19.33 -17.44 26.51
C GLU A 281 17.90 -17.05 26.95
N ASN A 282 17.33 -16.01 26.36
CA ASN A 282 16.04 -15.45 26.73
C ASN A 282 14.89 -15.80 25.76
N LEU A 283 15.08 -16.69 24.77
CA LEU A 283 14.05 -17.07 23.81
C LEU A 283 12.76 -17.58 24.47
N HIS A 284 12.88 -18.31 25.57
CA HIS A 284 11.77 -18.85 26.35
C HIS A 284 10.86 -17.75 26.96
N LEU A 285 11.36 -16.50 27.08
CA LEU A 285 10.60 -15.34 27.55
C LEU A 285 9.90 -14.58 26.42
N SER A 286 10.15 -14.95 25.16
CA SER A 286 9.48 -14.34 24.03
C SER A 286 8.08 -14.93 23.86
N PRO A 287 7.00 -14.12 23.84
CA PRO A 287 5.63 -14.58 23.64
C PRO A 287 5.41 -15.39 22.38
N MET A 288 6.26 -15.18 21.36
CA MET A 288 6.25 -15.97 20.12
C MET A 288 6.76 -17.40 20.30
N TYR A 289 7.73 -17.59 21.20
CA TYR A 289 8.36 -18.89 21.44
C TYR A 289 7.77 -19.63 22.64
N SER A 290 7.10 -18.92 23.54
CA SER A 290 6.32 -19.51 24.63
C SER A 290 4.94 -20.03 24.19
N GLY A 291 4.51 -19.74 22.96
CA GLY A 291 3.19 -20.13 22.45
C GLY A 291 2.04 -19.22 22.89
N GLU A 292 2.31 -18.07 23.51
CA GLU A 292 1.29 -17.12 23.95
C GLU A 292 0.69 -16.32 22.79
N ILE A 293 1.50 -16.05 21.74
CA ILE A 293 1.04 -15.43 20.50
C ILE A 293 0.58 -16.52 19.54
N VAL A 294 -0.70 -16.51 19.20
CA VAL A 294 -1.32 -17.45 18.25
C VAL A 294 -1.24 -16.92 16.82
N GLY A 295 -1.23 -15.59 16.64
CA GLY A 295 -1.19 -14.93 15.36
C GLY A 295 0.13 -15.16 14.60
N ARG A 296 0.06 -15.47 13.30
CA ARG A 296 1.26 -15.61 12.46
C ARG A 296 1.90 -14.25 12.20
N GLY A 297 3.24 -14.19 12.31
CA GLY A 297 4.04 -13.00 12.07
C GLY A 297 4.49 -12.84 10.61
N PRO A 298 4.92 -11.63 10.20
CA PRO A 298 5.34 -11.38 8.82
C PRO A 298 6.67 -12.07 8.48
N ARG A 299 6.70 -12.79 7.37
CA ARG A 299 7.89 -13.48 6.85
C ARG A 299 9.03 -12.51 6.50
N TYR A 300 8.70 -11.32 6.02
CA TYR A 300 9.67 -10.35 5.48
C TYR A 300 9.97 -9.16 6.41
N CYS A 301 9.44 -9.17 7.62
CA CYS A 301 9.87 -8.33 8.73
C CYS A 301 9.90 -9.19 10.00
N PRO A 302 10.74 -10.23 10.01
CA PRO A 302 10.83 -11.15 11.15
C PRO A 302 11.36 -10.39 12.36
N SER A 303 10.98 -10.82 13.55
CA SER A 303 11.59 -10.35 14.76
C SER A 303 13.08 -10.72 14.79
N ILE A 304 13.86 -10.08 15.65
CA ILE A 304 15.29 -10.42 15.76
C ILE A 304 15.47 -11.87 16.25
N GLU A 305 14.57 -12.35 17.09
CA GLU A 305 14.53 -13.75 17.53
C GLU A 305 14.39 -14.70 16.33
N ASP A 306 13.43 -14.42 15.41
CA ASP A 306 13.25 -15.20 14.18
C ASP A 306 14.48 -15.17 13.27
N LYS A 307 15.16 -14.01 13.18
CA LYS A 307 16.37 -13.89 12.37
C LYS A 307 17.50 -14.78 12.91
N ILE A 308 17.71 -14.76 14.20
CA ILE A 308 18.77 -15.53 14.87
C ILE A 308 18.50 -17.03 14.78
N VAL A 309 17.23 -17.45 14.93
CA VAL A 309 16.87 -18.87 14.85
C VAL A 309 16.91 -19.38 13.40
N ARG A 310 16.34 -18.63 12.46
CA ARG A 310 16.21 -19.08 11.05
C ARG A 310 17.48 -18.91 10.24
N PHE A 311 18.35 -17.96 10.60
CA PHE A 311 19.59 -17.65 9.91
C PHE A 311 20.81 -17.82 10.83
N ALA A 312 20.84 -18.89 11.58
CA ALA A 312 21.88 -19.22 12.58
C ALA A 312 23.31 -19.33 11.99
N ASN A 313 23.43 -19.40 10.66
CA ASN A 313 24.70 -19.41 9.94
C ASN A 313 25.23 -18.00 9.59
N LYS A 314 24.55 -16.93 10.01
CA LYS A 314 25.00 -15.54 9.83
C LYS A 314 25.59 -15.00 11.10
N ASP A 315 26.85 -14.59 11.08
CA ASP A 315 27.57 -14.04 12.22
C ASP A 315 27.01 -12.71 12.73
N ARG A 316 26.25 -11.99 11.89
CA ARG A 316 25.70 -10.67 12.23
C ARG A 316 24.49 -10.30 11.37
N HIS A 317 23.59 -9.47 11.89
CA HIS A 317 22.47 -8.88 11.19
C HIS A 317 22.62 -7.36 11.14
N ILE A 318 22.42 -6.78 9.95
CA ILE A 318 22.48 -5.34 9.75
C ILE A 318 21.29 -4.66 10.43
N LEU A 319 21.55 -3.51 11.04
CA LEU A 319 20.58 -2.62 11.67
C LEU A 319 20.75 -1.21 11.11
N PHE A 320 19.64 -0.51 10.91
CA PHE A 320 19.64 0.88 10.48
C PHE A 320 19.07 1.75 11.59
N LEU A 321 19.81 2.78 11.97
CA LEU A 321 19.36 3.83 12.87
C LEU A 321 18.78 4.95 12.01
N GLU A 322 17.49 5.17 12.16
CA GLU A 322 16.70 6.10 11.34
C GLU A 322 16.15 7.22 12.25
N PRO A 323 16.43 8.51 11.98
CA PRO A 323 15.87 9.61 12.76
C PRO A 323 14.34 9.68 12.53
N GLU A 324 13.56 9.87 13.60
CA GLU A 324 12.10 9.99 13.49
C GLU A 324 11.63 11.41 13.08
N GLY A 325 12.53 12.37 12.96
CA GLY A 325 12.21 13.73 12.50
C GLY A 325 13.33 14.75 12.77
N ARG A 326 13.13 15.98 12.27
CA ARG A 326 14.07 17.10 12.41
C ARG A 326 14.09 17.68 13.83
N PHE A 327 12.92 17.68 14.48
CA PHE A 327 12.69 18.40 15.74
C PHE A 327 12.55 17.43 16.93
N THR A 328 13.03 16.20 16.79
CA THR A 328 13.05 15.20 17.85
C THR A 328 14.41 14.52 17.94
N ASN A 329 14.75 14.05 19.13
CA ASN A 329 15.95 13.23 19.35
C ASN A 329 15.59 11.74 19.51
N GLU A 330 14.44 11.33 18.95
CA GLU A 330 13.95 9.95 18.92
C GLU A 330 14.46 9.25 17.66
N TRP A 331 15.05 8.06 17.82
CA TRP A 331 15.60 7.24 16.74
C TRP A 331 14.96 5.86 16.71
N TYR A 332 14.67 5.40 15.50
CA TYR A 332 14.13 4.08 15.20
C TYR A 332 15.25 3.11 14.84
N ILE A 333 15.18 1.86 15.36
CA ILE A 333 16.19 0.83 15.07
C ILE A 333 15.60 -0.18 14.10
N ASN A 334 15.70 0.09 12.81
CA ASN A 334 15.18 -0.80 11.79
C ASN A 334 15.95 -2.13 11.77
N GLY A 335 15.22 -3.24 11.79
CA GLY A 335 15.77 -4.57 11.78
C GLY A 335 15.85 -5.25 13.14
N LEU A 336 15.50 -4.55 14.26
CA LEU A 336 15.58 -5.05 15.62
C LEU A 336 14.21 -5.16 16.33
N SER A 337 13.16 -5.50 15.57
CA SER A 337 11.83 -5.76 16.16
C SER A 337 11.91 -6.96 17.10
N THR A 338 11.34 -6.85 18.30
CA THR A 338 11.32 -7.91 19.33
C THR A 338 10.12 -7.80 20.24
N SER A 339 9.75 -8.88 20.88
CA SER A 339 8.77 -8.92 21.97
C SER A 339 9.36 -9.39 23.30
N LEU A 340 10.68 -9.50 23.42
CA LEU A 340 11.37 -9.85 24.65
C LEU A 340 11.07 -8.86 25.79
N PRO A 341 11.22 -9.27 27.06
CA PRO A 341 11.04 -8.38 28.21
C PRO A 341 11.96 -7.15 28.15
N LEU A 342 11.50 -6.01 28.68
CA LEU A 342 12.24 -4.74 28.62
C LEU A 342 13.69 -4.86 29.14
N ARG A 343 13.92 -5.61 30.21
CA ARG A 343 15.27 -5.85 30.74
C ARG A 343 16.18 -6.47 29.67
N VAL A 344 15.70 -7.49 28.99
CA VAL A 344 16.46 -8.17 27.92
C VAL A 344 16.67 -7.23 26.73
N GLN A 345 15.69 -6.39 26.38
CA GLN A 345 15.84 -5.38 25.33
C GLN A 345 16.98 -4.41 25.66
N ILE A 346 17.11 -3.95 26.91
CA ILE A 346 18.20 -3.07 27.35
C ILE A 346 19.56 -3.77 27.22
N GLU A 347 19.68 -5.01 27.74
CA GLU A 347 20.92 -5.80 27.68
C GLU A 347 21.33 -6.07 26.21
N MET A 348 20.38 -6.45 25.37
CA MET A 348 20.56 -6.70 23.95
C MET A 348 21.04 -5.44 23.22
N LEU A 349 20.37 -4.30 23.40
CA LEU A 349 20.73 -3.04 22.76
C LEU A 349 22.14 -2.59 23.18
N ARG A 350 22.47 -2.67 24.45
CA ARG A 350 23.79 -2.29 24.98
C ARG A 350 24.92 -3.24 24.58
N SER A 351 24.60 -4.37 23.98
CA SER A 351 25.60 -5.28 23.39
C SER A 351 25.98 -4.92 21.95
N ILE A 352 25.30 -3.93 21.35
CA ILE A 352 25.47 -3.51 19.95
C ILE A 352 26.44 -2.33 19.90
N LYS A 353 27.38 -2.36 18.94
CA LYS A 353 28.38 -1.32 18.73
C LYS A 353 27.73 0.05 18.48
N GLY A 354 28.17 1.08 19.25
CA GLY A 354 27.64 2.43 19.24
C GLY A 354 26.36 2.64 20.05
N LEU A 355 25.84 1.57 20.70
CA LEU A 355 24.65 1.60 21.56
C LEU A 355 24.93 1.21 23.00
N GLU A 356 26.19 1.12 23.42
CA GLU A 356 26.61 0.63 24.76
C GLU A 356 25.98 1.42 25.92
N ASN A 357 25.73 2.71 25.70
CA ASN A 357 25.15 3.63 26.68
C ASN A 357 23.71 4.04 26.32
N VAL A 358 23.05 3.28 25.45
CA VAL A 358 21.74 3.66 24.89
C VAL A 358 20.66 3.80 25.95
N HIS A 359 19.83 4.83 25.81
CA HIS A 359 18.62 5.08 26.56
C HIS A 359 17.39 4.77 25.71
N ILE A 360 16.53 3.87 26.20
CA ILE A 360 15.26 3.51 25.54
C ILE A 360 14.20 4.56 25.92
N LEU A 361 13.58 5.18 24.92
CA LEU A 361 12.41 6.07 25.09
C LEU A 361 11.10 5.28 25.06
N ARG A 362 11.00 4.28 24.17
CA ARG A 362 9.84 3.38 24.05
C ARG A 362 10.33 1.95 23.85
N PRO A 363 9.78 0.97 24.57
CA PRO A 363 10.16 -0.42 24.36
C PRO A 363 9.69 -0.92 22.99
N ALA A 364 10.37 -1.95 22.50
CA ALA A 364 9.84 -2.77 21.41
C ALA A 364 8.66 -3.62 21.92
N TYR A 365 7.73 -3.94 21.01
CA TYR A 365 6.60 -4.82 21.34
C TYR A 365 6.10 -5.55 20.10
N ALA A 366 5.43 -6.68 20.32
CA ALA A 366 4.57 -7.29 19.32
C ALA A 366 3.11 -6.88 19.57
N VAL A 367 2.31 -6.83 18.52
CA VAL A 367 0.87 -6.63 18.62
C VAL A 367 0.13 -7.68 17.79
N GLU A 368 -0.85 -8.33 18.42
CA GLU A 368 -1.83 -9.20 17.78
C GLU A 368 -3.12 -8.42 17.53
N TYR A 369 -3.78 -8.71 16.42
CA TYR A 369 -5.02 -8.04 16.02
C TYR A 369 -5.86 -8.93 15.12
N ASP A 370 -7.18 -8.66 15.05
CA ASP A 370 -8.06 -9.34 14.12
C ASP A 370 -7.92 -8.76 12.71
N PHE A 371 -7.97 -9.65 11.72
CA PHE A 371 -8.10 -9.29 10.30
C PHE A 371 -9.20 -10.13 9.64
N ALA A 372 -9.77 -9.63 8.57
CA ALA A 372 -10.73 -10.36 7.75
C ALA A 372 -9.99 -11.00 6.57
N PRO A 373 -10.02 -12.34 6.40
CA PRO A 373 -9.44 -12.99 5.23
C PRO A 373 -9.92 -12.33 3.94
N PRO A 374 -9.02 -11.79 3.09
CA PRO A 374 -9.41 -10.95 1.95
C PRO A 374 -10.05 -11.72 0.79
N THR A 375 -10.08 -13.04 0.82
CA THR A 375 -10.87 -13.88 -0.10
C THR A 375 -12.37 -13.63 -0.01
N GLN A 376 -12.84 -13.01 1.09
CA GLN A 376 -14.21 -12.54 1.27
C GLN A 376 -14.56 -11.27 0.50
N LEU A 377 -13.61 -10.72 -0.26
CA LEU A 377 -13.77 -9.47 -1.00
C LEU A 377 -13.81 -9.72 -2.51
N PHE A 378 -14.56 -8.86 -3.21
CA PHE A 378 -14.42 -8.69 -4.65
C PHE A 378 -13.13 -7.90 -4.97
N PRO A 379 -12.65 -7.92 -6.23
CA PRO A 379 -11.53 -7.06 -6.64
C PRO A 379 -11.77 -5.55 -6.47
N SER A 380 -13.02 -5.12 -6.34
CA SER A 380 -13.41 -3.76 -5.95
C SER A 380 -13.13 -3.42 -4.49
N LEU A 381 -12.72 -4.40 -3.68
CA LEU A 381 -12.61 -4.39 -2.22
C LEU A 381 -13.94 -4.31 -1.46
N GLU A 382 -15.06 -4.48 -2.15
CA GLU A 382 -16.39 -4.67 -1.53
C GLU A 382 -16.52 -6.10 -0.97
N SER A 383 -17.17 -6.23 0.16
CA SER A 383 -17.48 -7.54 0.77
C SER A 383 -18.44 -8.36 -0.11
N LYS A 384 -18.18 -9.66 -0.24
CA LYS A 384 -19.08 -10.62 -0.89
C LYS A 384 -20.31 -10.98 -0.03
N LYS A 385 -20.21 -10.77 1.28
CA LYS A 385 -21.23 -11.14 2.27
C LYS A 385 -22.12 -9.98 2.69
N VAL A 386 -21.57 -8.76 2.72
CA VAL A 386 -22.29 -7.55 3.16
C VAL A 386 -22.22 -6.51 2.05
N GLU A 387 -23.35 -6.21 1.45
CA GLU A 387 -23.45 -5.20 0.40
C GLU A 387 -23.12 -3.80 0.94
N ASN A 388 -22.41 -2.97 0.15
CA ASN A 388 -21.98 -1.61 0.47
C ASN A 388 -20.89 -1.51 1.57
N LEU A 389 -20.30 -2.63 1.99
CA LEU A 389 -19.22 -2.69 2.96
C LEU A 389 -17.89 -2.95 2.23
N PHE A 390 -16.91 -2.05 2.40
CA PHE A 390 -15.58 -2.14 1.81
C PHE A 390 -14.52 -2.29 2.89
N PHE A 391 -13.43 -3.02 2.57
CA PHE A 391 -12.29 -3.19 3.48
C PHE A 391 -11.01 -2.74 2.80
N ALA A 392 -10.16 -1.99 3.51
CA ALA A 392 -8.86 -1.57 2.98
C ALA A 392 -7.77 -1.53 4.05
N GLY A 393 -6.56 -1.87 3.64
CA GLY A 393 -5.37 -1.83 4.50
C GLY A 393 -5.18 -3.09 5.33
N GLN A 394 -4.75 -2.91 6.58
CA GLN A 394 -4.30 -4.01 7.43
C GLN A 394 -5.39 -4.98 7.84
N ILE A 395 -6.65 -4.55 7.82
CA ILE A 395 -7.82 -5.43 8.01
C ILE A 395 -7.86 -6.55 6.96
N ASN A 396 -7.29 -6.35 5.77
CA ASN A 396 -7.15 -7.34 4.71
C ASN A 396 -5.86 -8.18 4.82
N GLY A 397 -5.17 -8.11 5.96
CA GLY A 397 -3.95 -8.88 6.22
C GLY A 397 -2.68 -8.33 5.59
N THR A 398 -2.65 -7.08 5.12
CA THR A 398 -1.42 -6.43 4.64
C THR A 398 -0.61 -5.81 5.79
N SER A 399 0.69 -5.58 5.57
CA SER A 399 1.57 -4.93 6.54
C SER A 399 2.51 -3.93 5.86
N GLY A 400 2.00 -2.74 5.56
CA GLY A 400 2.76 -1.63 5.00
C GLY A 400 1.87 -0.44 4.72
N TYR A 401 2.46 0.75 4.80
CA TYR A 401 1.74 2.01 4.61
C TYR A 401 1.26 2.15 3.16
N GLU A 402 2.09 1.77 2.21
CA GLU A 402 1.84 1.89 0.78
C GLU A 402 0.77 0.89 0.32
N GLU A 403 0.82 -0.34 0.84
CA GLU A 403 -0.22 -1.35 0.60
C GLU A 403 -1.57 -0.90 1.15
N ALA A 404 -1.56 -0.26 2.32
CA ALA A 404 -2.77 0.28 2.94
C ALA A 404 -3.33 1.46 2.14
N ALA A 405 -2.47 2.40 1.74
CA ALA A 405 -2.84 3.58 0.95
C ALA A 405 -3.43 3.20 -0.41
N GLY A 406 -2.77 2.30 -1.16
CA GLY A 406 -3.26 1.82 -2.45
C GLY A 406 -4.63 1.15 -2.36
N GLN A 407 -4.85 0.32 -1.32
CA GLN A 407 -6.17 -0.28 -1.07
C GLN A 407 -7.21 0.78 -0.69
N GLY A 408 -6.85 1.73 0.18
CA GLY A 408 -7.74 2.82 0.59
C GLY A 408 -8.23 3.65 -0.59
N LEU A 409 -7.30 4.04 -1.47
CA LEU A 409 -7.61 4.77 -2.70
C LEU A 409 -8.60 4.01 -3.58
N VAL A 410 -8.34 2.72 -3.86
CA VAL A 410 -9.22 1.88 -4.70
C VAL A 410 -10.58 1.68 -4.05
N ALA A 411 -10.63 1.41 -2.73
CA ALA A 411 -11.89 1.25 -2.01
C ALA A 411 -12.73 2.55 -2.02
N GLY A 412 -12.09 3.70 -1.84
CA GLY A 412 -12.74 5.01 -1.90
C GLY A 412 -13.34 5.29 -3.28
N ILE A 413 -12.56 5.07 -4.34
CA ILE A 413 -13.04 5.23 -5.72
C ILE A 413 -14.24 4.31 -5.98
N ASN A 414 -14.15 3.03 -5.60
CA ASN A 414 -15.19 2.04 -5.88
C ASN A 414 -16.44 2.23 -5.01
N ALA A 415 -16.33 2.76 -3.80
CA ALA A 415 -17.48 3.14 -3.01
C ALA A 415 -18.31 4.23 -3.69
N VAL A 416 -17.67 5.23 -4.30
CA VAL A 416 -18.35 6.27 -5.08
C VAL A 416 -18.96 5.71 -6.38
N GLN A 417 -18.24 4.81 -7.09
CA GLN A 417 -18.78 4.14 -8.29
C GLN A 417 -20.05 3.35 -7.94
N LYS A 418 -20.02 2.59 -6.83
CA LYS A 418 -21.18 1.84 -6.34
C LYS A 418 -22.39 2.72 -6.09
N ILE A 419 -22.20 3.88 -5.43
CA ILE A 419 -23.27 4.85 -5.15
C ILE A 419 -23.88 5.41 -6.43
N ARG A 420 -23.05 5.61 -7.46
CA ARG A 420 -23.47 6.14 -8.77
C ARG A 420 -24.05 5.07 -9.70
N GLY A 421 -23.98 3.80 -9.35
CA GLY A 421 -24.36 2.69 -10.22
C GLY A 421 -23.43 2.52 -11.43
N GLU A 422 -22.18 2.97 -11.31
CA GLU A 422 -21.14 2.86 -12.32
C GLU A 422 -20.30 1.58 -12.10
N ASP A 423 -19.63 1.10 -13.15
CA ASP A 423 -18.75 -0.06 -13.06
C ASP A 423 -17.55 0.22 -12.14
N PRO A 424 -17.12 -0.73 -11.32
CA PRO A 424 -15.99 -0.55 -10.42
C PRO A 424 -14.67 -0.42 -11.19
N MET A 425 -13.75 0.39 -10.66
CA MET A 425 -12.37 0.43 -11.12
C MET A 425 -11.65 -0.83 -10.67
N ILE A 426 -11.23 -1.64 -11.62
CA ILE A 426 -10.44 -2.86 -11.38
C ILE A 426 -9.08 -2.71 -12.07
N LEU A 427 -8.04 -2.65 -11.27
CA LEU A 427 -6.66 -2.58 -11.76
C LEU A 427 -6.13 -3.97 -12.10
N GLY A 428 -5.58 -4.13 -13.30
CA GLY A 428 -5.00 -5.38 -13.77
C GLY A 428 -3.63 -5.68 -13.17
N ARG A 429 -3.30 -6.97 -13.06
CA ARG A 429 -1.95 -7.44 -12.68
C ARG A 429 -0.87 -7.06 -13.69
N ASP A 430 -1.24 -6.78 -14.91
CA ASP A 430 -0.41 -6.36 -16.03
C ASP A 430 -0.27 -4.82 -16.13
N GLU A 431 -0.97 -4.08 -15.27
CA GLU A 431 -1.00 -2.62 -15.30
C GLU A 431 -0.18 -1.99 -14.17
N CYS A 432 -0.23 -2.54 -12.95
CA CYS A 432 0.39 -1.91 -11.79
C CYS A 432 0.57 -2.88 -10.60
N TYR A 433 1.43 -2.48 -9.63
CA TYR A 433 1.62 -3.21 -8.37
C TYR A 433 0.37 -3.23 -7.48
N ILE A 434 -0.44 -2.15 -7.50
CA ILE A 434 -1.72 -2.13 -6.77
C ILE A 434 -2.66 -3.20 -7.31
N GLY A 435 -2.70 -3.40 -8.63
CA GLY A 435 -3.46 -4.49 -9.25
C GLY A 435 -2.97 -5.88 -8.84
N VAL A 436 -1.63 -6.08 -8.82
CA VAL A 436 -1.03 -7.32 -8.31
C VAL A 436 -1.39 -7.57 -6.85
N LEU A 437 -1.30 -6.53 -6.00
CA LEU A 437 -1.65 -6.59 -4.58
C LEU A 437 -3.09 -7.06 -4.37
N ILE A 438 -4.04 -6.37 -4.97
CA ILE A 438 -5.47 -6.67 -4.78
C ILE A 438 -5.81 -8.05 -5.30
N ASP A 439 -5.34 -8.41 -6.49
CA ASP A 439 -5.60 -9.74 -7.06
C ASP A 439 -5.00 -10.87 -6.21
N ASP A 440 -3.77 -10.71 -5.68
CA ASP A 440 -3.18 -11.69 -4.75
C ASP A 440 -4.04 -11.86 -3.48
N LEU A 441 -4.50 -10.75 -2.90
CA LEU A 441 -5.32 -10.78 -1.69
C LEU A 441 -6.64 -11.51 -1.91
N VAL A 442 -7.40 -11.12 -2.93
CA VAL A 442 -8.77 -11.64 -3.14
C VAL A 442 -8.82 -13.04 -3.75
N SER A 443 -7.76 -13.47 -4.47
CA SER A 443 -7.71 -14.78 -5.13
C SER A 443 -6.90 -15.84 -4.38
N LYS A 444 -5.84 -15.45 -3.67
CA LYS A 444 -4.95 -16.37 -2.94
C LYS A 444 -5.12 -16.29 -1.43
N GLY A 445 -5.68 -15.17 -0.94
CA GLY A 445 -5.70 -14.88 0.49
C GLY A 445 -4.32 -14.65 1.08
N THR A 446 -4.24 -14.61 2.39
CA THR A 446 -2.96 -14.55 3.10
C THR A 446 -3.05 -15.28 4.43
N GLN A 447 -2.02 -16.07 4.74
CA GLN A 447 -1.87 -16.77 6.03
C GLN A 447 -0.85 -16.10 6.95
N GLU A 448 -0.14 -15.09 6.43
CA GLU A 448 0.84 -14.27 7.13
C GLU A 448 0.71 -12.83 6.63
N PRO A 449 1.11 -11.80 7.40
CA PRO A 449 1.00 -10.42 6.94
C PRO A 449 1.62 -10.22 5.54
N TYR A 450 0.75 -9.92 4.56
CA TYR A 450 1.14 -9.73 3.17
C TYR A 450 2.01 -8.48 3.02
N ARG A 451 3.06 -8.60 2.22
CA ARG A 451 3.93 -7.50 1.83
C ARG A 451 4.22 -7.55 0.34
N MET A 452 4.15 -6.39 -0.31
CA MET A 452 4.48 -6.30 -1.74
C MET A 452 5.99 -6.35 -1.96
N PHE A 453 6.40 -7.14 -2.96
CA PHE A 453 7.76 -7.22 -3.49
C PHE A 453 7.73 -7.30 -5.01
N SER A 454 8.80 -6.84 -5.65
CA SER A 454 8.92 -6.89 -7.11
C SER A 454 8.85 -8.32 -7.69
N SER A 455 9.19 -9.35 -6.89
CA SER A 455 9.07 -10.74 -7.29
C SER A 455 7.64 -11.28 -7.40
N ARG A 456 6.65 -10.56 -6.84
CA ARG A 456 5.23 -10.93 -6.95
C ARG A 456 4.60 -10.51 -8.28
N ALA A 457 5.21 -9.56 -8.98
CA ALA A 457 4.73 -9.06 -10.27
C ALA A 457 5.41 -9.83 -11.40
N GLU A 458 4.62 -10.56 -12.17
CA GLU A 458 5.05 -11.34 -13.33
C GLU A 458 5.60 -10.39 -14.42
N HIS A 459 4.94 -9.25 -14.62
CA HIS A 459 5.24 -8.26 -15.66
C HIS A 459 5.97 -7.02 -15.13
N ARG A 460 6.81 -7.19 -14.08
CA ARG A 460 7.51 -6.07 -13.41
C ARG A 460 8.35 -5.17 -14.33
N LEU A 461 8.78 -5.68 -15.50
CA LEU A 461 9.46 -4.88 -16.52
C LEU A 461 8.57 -3.78 -17.09
N LEU A 462 7.25 -3.94 -17.06
CA LEU A 462 6.31 -2.90 -17.48
C LEU A 462 6.07 -1.83 -16.39
N PHE A 463 6.53 -2.06 -15.15
CA PHE A 463 6.17 -1.27 -13.96
C PHE A 463 7.30 -0.38 -13.45
N ASN A 464 8.16 0.14 -14.32
CA ASN A 464 9.14 1.13 -13.89
C ASN A 464 8.42 2.33 -13.24
N HIS A 465 8.99 2.85 -12.15
CA HIS A 465 8.33 3.87 -11.34
C HIS A 465 8.08 5.20 -12.09
N PRO A 466 8.91 5.67 -13.07
CA PRO A 466 8.65 6.92 -13.76
C PRO A 466 7.46 6.88 -14.72
N SER A 467 7.06 5.70 -15.22
CA SER A 467 5.97 5.58 -16.19
C SER A 467 4.58 5.38 -15.59
N ALA A 468 4.43 5.39 -14.26
CA ALA A 468 3.17 5.03 -13.61
C ALA A 468 1.98 5.87 -14.10
N GLU A 469 2.12 7.20 -14.24
CA GLU A 469 1.03 8.05 -14.74
C GLU A 469 0.69 7.80 -16.21
N LEU A 470 1.68 7.45 -17.03
CA LEU A 470 1.45 7.15 -18.46
C LEU A 470 0.72 5.80 -18.62
N ARG A 471 0.99 4.82 -17.73
CA ARG A 471 0.30 3.53 -17.73
C ARG A 471 -1.14 3.64 -17.24
N LEU A 472 -1.38 4.47 -16.21
CA LEU A 472 -2.66 4.55 -15.51
C LEU A 472 -3.57 5.68 -16.01
N ILE A 473 -3.16 6.42 -17.04
CA ILE A 473 -3.93 7.55 -17.60
C ILE A 473 -5.35 7.12 -18.05
N GLY A 474 -5.53 5.90 -18.53
CA GLY A 474 -6.84 5.35 -18.89
C GLY A 474 -7.78 5.35 -17.69
N HIS A 475 -7.37 4.72 -16.58
CA HIS A 475 -8.14 4.69 -15.34
C HIS A 475 -8.39 6.10 -14.78
N ALA A 476 -7.37 6.98 -14.83
CA ALA A 476 -7.51 8.35 -14.35
C ALA A 476 -8.58 9.14 -15.12
N LYS A 477 -8.66 8.95 -16.44
CA LYS A 477 -9.70 9.56 -17.30
C LYS A 477 -11.08 8.95 -17.08
N ASP A 478 -11.17 7.62 -17.18
CA ASP A 478 -12.45 6.89 -17.16
C ASP A 478 -13.19 7.11 -15.83
N HIS A 479 -12.45 7.24 -14.74
CA HIS A 479 -13.00 7.45 -13.41
C HIS A 479 -12.89 8.89 -12.90
N LYS A 480 -12.43 9.84 -13.73
CA LYS A 480 -12.32 11.29 -13.42
C LYS A 480 -11.56 11.54 -12.10
N LEU A 481 -10.34 10.98 -12.00
CA LEU A 481 -9.54 11.01 -10.77
C LEU A 481 -8.62 12.23 -10.67
N LEU A 482 -8.31 12.87 -11.80
CA LEU A 482 -7.40 14.00 -11.92
C LEU A 482 -8.09 15.19 -12.58
N THR A 483 -7.54 16.39 -12.39
CA THR A 483 -8.00 17.60 -13.08
C THR A 483 -7.77 17.51 -14.59
N ASP A 484 -8.58 18.25 -15.35
CA ASP A 484 -8.46 18.27 -16.83
C ASP A 484 -7.09 18.78 -17.28
N ASN A 485 -6.51 19.76 -16.57
CA ASN A 485 -5.19 20.30 -16.88
C ASN A 485 -4.09 19.26 -16.65
N ARG A 486 -4.15 18.51 -15.53
CA ARG A 486 -3.21 17.41 -15.28
C ARG A 486 -3.35 16.31 -16.33
N ILE A 487 -4.57 15.91 -16.67
CA ILE A 487 -4.82 14.94 -17.75
C ILE A 487 -4.20 15.43 -19.07
N LYS A 488 -4.38 16.71 -19.41
CA LYS A 488 -3.79 17.33 -20.61
C LYS A 488 -2.26 17.26 -20.58
N ALA A 489 -1.63 17.64 -19.48
CA ALA A 489 -0.17 17.58 -19.32
C ALA A 489 0.38 16.13 -19.46
N ILE A 490 -0.30 15.14 -18.89
CA ILE A 490 0.08 13.73 -19.04
C ILE A 490 -0.05 13.27 -20.50
N VAL A 491 -1.12 13.66 -21.20
CA VAL A 491 -1.31 13.33 -22.62
C VAL A 491 -0.24 13.99 -23.50
N GLU A 492 0.10 15.24 -23.25
CA GLU A 492 1.18 15.94 -23.94
C GLU A 492 2.53 15.26 -23.71
N LYS A 493 2.83 14.88 -22.48
CA LYS A 493 4.03 14.10 -22.12
C LYS A 493 4.06 12.76 -22.86
N LEU A 494 2.94 12.02 -22.89
CA LEU A 494 2.84 10.74 -23.60
C LEU A 494 3.10 10.92 -25.10
N ASN A 495 2.44 11.88 -25.73
CA ASN A 495 2.63 12.18 -27.16
C ASN A 495 4.08 12.57 -27.49
N THR A 496 4.72 13.35 -26.61
CA THR A 496 6.12 13.74 -26.74
C THR A 496 7.05 12.54 -26.66
N VAL A 497 6.82 11.65 -25.69
CA VAL A 497 7.58 10.41 -25.54
C VAL A 497 7.40 9.51 -26.76
N ASP A 498 6.18 9.30 -27.24
CA ASP A 498 5.89 8.45 -28.39
C ASP A 498 6.53 9.00 -29.67
N TYR A 499 6.46 10.33 -29.88
CA TYR A 499 7.15 10.99 -30.99
C TYR A 499 8.66 10.74 -30.99
N TRP A 500 9.32 10.93 -29.84
CA TRP A 500 10.77 10.76 -29.76
C TRP A 500 11.21 9.29 -29.83
N VAL A 501 10.43 8.36 -29.31
CA VAL A 501 10.69 6.92 -29.50
C VAL A 501 10.61 6.56 -30.99
N ASP A 502 9.60 7.03 -31.71
CA ASP A 502 9.43 6.79 -33.14
C ASP A 502 10.55 7.46 -33.96
N TYR A 503 10.89 8.73 -33.62
CA TYR A 503 11.99 9.46 -34.26
C TYR A 503 13.32 8.70 -34.11
N LEU A 504 13.71 8.29 -32.91
CA LEU A 504 14.97 7.57 -32.67
C LEU A 504 15.05 6.22 -33.40
N GLU A 505 13.91 5.57 -33.61
CA GLU A 505 13.85 4.31 -34.37
C GLU A 505 13.97 4.51 -35.88
N LYS A 506 13.51 5.63 -36.43
CA LYS A 506 13.45 5.89 -37.88
C LYS A 506 14.63 6.70 -38.40
N GLU A 507 15.10 7.66 -37.62
CA GLU A 507 16.18 8.57 -38.04
C GLU A 507 17.56 7.96 -37.76
N PHE A 508 18.53 8.30 -38.63
CA PHE A 508 19.87 7.71 -38.64
C PHE A 508 20.95 8.66 -38.09
N LEU A 509 21.88 8.11 -37.36
CA LEU A 509 23.10 8.75 -36.91
C LEU A 509 24.29 7.87 -37.36
N THR A 510 25.12 8.38 -38.26
CA THR A 510 26.36 7.69 -38.72
C THR A 510 26.17 6.20 -39.12
N GLY A 511 25.16 5.91 -39.98
CA GLY A 511 24.94 4.58 -40.57
C GLY A 511 23.97 3.66 -39.85
N ASP A 512 23.68 3.90 -38.58
CA ASP A 512 22.66 3.18 -37.76
C ASP A 512 21.58 4.14 -37.27
N SER A 513 20.41 3.61 -36.86
CA SER A 513 19.40 4.46 -36.22
C SER A 513 19.89 4.97 -34.86
N TYR A 514 19.42 6.16 -34.46
CA TYR A 514 19.67 6.69 -33.10
C TYR A 514 19.35 5.64 -32.02
N ALA A 515 18.24 4.94 -32.17
CA ALA A 515 17.82 3.89 -31.24
C ALA A 515 18.84 2.75 -31.15
N THR A 516 19.54 2.40 -32.26
CA THR A 516 20.58 1.40 -32.26
C THR A 516 21.81 1.85 -31.46
N HIS A 517 22.18 3.13 -31.59
CA HIS A 517 23.24 3.72 -30.79
C HIS A 517 22.90 3.71 -29.30
N VAL A 518 21.69 4.17 -28.90
CA VAL A 518 21.21 4.12 -27.51
C VAL A 518 21.23 2.69 -26.94
N ARG A 519 20.82 1.70 -27.73
CA ARG A 519 20.85 0.28 -27.29
C ARG A 519 22.25 -0.27 -27.09
N ARG A 520 23.24 0.21 -27.87
CA ARG A 520 24.65 -0.20 -27.74
C ARG A 520 25.36 0.50 -26.60
N SER A 521 25.24 1.83 -26.48
CA SER A 521 25.89 2.62 -25.44
C SER A 521 25.28 2.41 -24.05
N ARG A 522 23.98 2.11 -24.01
CA ARG A 522 23.20 2.00 -22.76
C ARG A 522 23.15 3.31 -21.96
N ASP A 523 23.25 4.44 -22.65
CA ASP A 523 23.16 5.79 -22.11
C ASP A 523 22.41 6.74 -23.06
N LYS A 524 22.35 8.01 -22.72
CA LYS A 524 21.68 9.07 -23.49
C LYS A 524 22.64 9.84 -24.42
N SER A 525 23.89 9.41 -24.58
CA SER A 525 24.93 10.14 -25.36
C SER A 525 24.56 10.34 -26.83
N ALA A 526 23.73 9.43 -27.37
CA ALA A 526 23.25 9.52 -28.74
C ALA A 526 21.95 10.33 -28.89
N PHE A 527 21.45 10.99 -27.85
CA PHE A 527 20.21 11.77 -27.96
C PHE A 527 20.45 13.04 -28.82
N PRO A 528 19.53 13.36 -29.77
CA PRO A 528 19.54 14.64 -30.44
C PRO A 528 19.44 15.81 -29.45
N GLU A 529 20.06 16.95 -29.76
CA GLU A 529 20.06 18.13 -28.88
C GLU A 529 18.65 18.57 -28.47
N ALA A 530 17.70 18.53 -29.39
CA ALA A 530 16.31 18.85 -29.10
C ALA A 530 15.65 17.91 -28.07
N LEU A 531 16.00 16.61 -28.06
CA LEU A 531 15.52 15.69 -27.03
C LEU A 531 16.29 15.89 -25.72
N ALA A 532 17.59 16.13 -25.78
CA ALA A 532 18.43 16.39 -24.60
C ALA A 532 18.02 17.69 -23.86
N GLY A 533 17.38 18.64 -24.55
CA GLY A 533 16.81 19.87 -23.99
C GLY A 533 15.46 19.72 -23.29
N LEU A 534 14.81 18.54 -23.38
CA LEU A 534 13.52 18.30 -22.73
C LEU A 534 13.68 17.95 -21.25
N SER A 535 12.56 17.88 -20.52
CA SER A 535 12.56 17.48 -19.12
C SER A 535 13.19 16.08 -18.92
N GLU A 536 13.90 15.91 -17.80
CA GLU A 536 14.54 14.64 -17.47
C GLU A 536 13.54 13.47 -17.44
N ALA A 537 12.30 13.71 -16.98
CA ALA A 537 11.25 12.71 -16.96
C ALA A 537 10.88 12.19 -18.35
N VAL A 538 10.86 13.05 -19.36
CA VAL A 538 10.65 12.66 -20.76
C VAL A 538 11.86 11.88 -21.29
N GLN A 539 13.07 12.39 -21.04
CA GLN A 539 14.31 11.72 -21.50
C GLN A 539 14.44 10.32 -20.90
N GLU A 540 14.17 10.13 -19.61
CA GLU A 540 14.22 8.83 -18.94
C GLU A 540 13.20 7.84 -19.52
N GLU A 541 11.98 8.28 -19.78
CA GLU A 541 10.96 7.41 -20.37
C GLU A 541 11.28 7.04 -21.82
N VAL A 542 11.76 7.98 -22.64
CA VAL A 542 12.24 7.69 -24.00
C VAL A 542 13.41 6.70 -23.97
N PHE A 543 14.40 6.95 -23.11
CA PHE A 543 15.54 6.05 -22.93
C PHE A 543 15.06 4.64 -22.55
N TYR A 544 14.15 4.54 -21.57
CA TYR A 544 13.63 3.26 -21.13
C TYR A 544 12.96 2.48 -22.26
N ARG A 545 12.06 3.11 -23.01
CA ARG A 545 11.33 2.46 -24.11
C ARG A 545 12.23 2.04 -25.25
N VAL A 546 13.25 2.82 -25.58
CA VAL A 546 14.20 2.52 -26.64
C VAL A 546 15.21 1.45 -26.21
N ALA A 547 15.87 1.63 -25.06
CA ALA A 547 16.94 0.74 -24.58
C ALA A 547 16.42 -0.67 -24.23
N PHE A 548 15.18 -0.78 -23.75
CA PHE A 548 14.59 -2.04 -23.31
C PHE A 548 13.50 -2.58 -24.26
N LYS A 549 13.32 -2.00 -25.46
CA LYS A 549 12.27 -2.33 -26.43
C LYS A 549 12.02 -3.83 -26.59
N GLY A 550 13.08 -4.62 -26.82
CA GLY A 550 12.94 -6.06 -27.05
C GLY A 550 12.42 -6.85 -25.84
N TYR A 551 12.72 -6.37 -24.62
CA TYR A 551 12.19 -6.96 -23.38
C TYR A 551 10.73 -6.58 -23.20
N LEU A 552 10.40 -5.29 -23.36
CA LEU A 552 9.03 -4.77 -23.24
C LEU A 552 8.09 -5.44 -24.24
N GLN A 553 8.50 -5.60 -25.49
CA GLN A 553 7.70 -6.29 -26.51
C GLN A 553 7.44 -7.77 -26.17
N ARG A 554 8.40 -8.47 -25.57
CA ARG A 554 8.20 -9.85 -25.09
C ARG A 554 7.19 -9.93 -23.96
N GLU A 555 7.28 -9.03 -22.98
CA GLU A 555 6.30 -8.93 -21.89
C GLU A 555 4.90 -8.62 -22.41
N MET A 556 4.76 -7.64 -23.32
CA MET A 556 3.46 -7.28 -23.90
C MET A 556 2.83 -8.45 -24.65
N LYS A 557 3.62 -9.22 -25.42
CA LYS A 557 3.11 -10.44 -26.06
C LYS A 557 2.60 -11.49 -25.07
N GLN A 558 3.23 -11.61 -23.89
CA GLN A 558 2.73 -12.52 -22.85
C GLN A 558 1.44 -11.99 -22.23
N VAL A 559 1.36 -10.70 -21.93
CA VAL A 559 0.14 -10.03 -21.47
C VAL A 559 -1.01 -10.25 -22.44
N ASP A 560 -0.78 -10.05 -23.76
CA ASP A 560 -1.83 -10.20 -24.78
C ASP A 560 -2.38 -11.64 -24.85
N LYS A 561 -1.54 -12.65 -24.65
CA LYS A 561 -1.99 -14.04 -24.56
C LYS A 561 -2.92 -14.29 -23.36
N LEU A 562 -2.66 -13.63 -22.23
CA LEU A 562 -3.45 -13.78 -21.00
C LEU A 562 -4.72 -12.92 -20.98
N LYS A 563 -4.75 -11.83 -21.75
CA LYS A 563 -5.92 -10.92 -21.82
C LYS A 563 -7.21 -11.64 -22.20
N HIS A 564 -7.13 -12.64 -23.08
CA HIS A 564 -8.32 -13.40 -23.48
C HIS A 564 -8.98 -14.11 -22.28
N ILE A 565 -8.19 -14.83 -21.47
CA ILE A 565 -8.68 -15.56 -20.30
C ILE A 565 -9.16 -14.59 -19.21
N ASN A 566 -8.47 -13.47 -19.02
CA ASN A 566 -8.84 -12.44 -18.04
C ASN A 566 -10.17 -11.74 -18.38
N LYS A 567 -10.57 -11.68 -19.66
CA LYS A 567 -11.84 -11.07 -20.11
C LYS A 567 -13.05 -12.01 -19.98
N ILE A 568 -12.86 -13.31 -19.86
CA ILE A 568 -13.97 -14.28 -19.74
C ILE A 568 -14.56 -14.15 -18.34
N LYS A 569 -15.73 -13.52 -18.23
CA LYS A 569 -16.48 -13.41 -16.98
C LYS A 569 -17.06 -14.75 -16.57
N VAL A 570 -16.96 -15.09 -15.29
CA VAL A 570 -17.60 -16.27 -14.71
C VAL A 570 -19.00 -15.85 -14.24
N PRO A 571 -20.06 -16.54 -14.71
CA PRO A 571 -21.42 -16.24 -14.25
C PRO A 571 -21.57 -16.49 -12.75
N GLN A 572 -22.18 -15.56 -12.02
CA GLN A 572 -22.45 -15.72 -10.58
C GLN A 572 -23.35 -16.91 -10.26
N SER A 573 -24.17 -17.34 -11.24
CA SER A 573 -25.03 -18.51 -11.12
C SER A 573 -24.33 -19.85 -11.32
N LEU A 574 -23.02 -19.87 -11.55
CA LEU A 574 -22.24 -21.10 -11.76
C LEU A 574 -22.04 -21.85 -10.43
N GLU A 575 -22.68 -23.01 -10.31
CA GLU A 575 -22.51 -23.90 -9.18
C GLU A 575 -21.30 -24.83 -9.40
N TYR A 576 -20.12 -24.43 -8.92
CA TYR A 576 -18.86 -25.13 -9.16
C TYR A 576 -18.88 -26.60 -8.73
N LEU A 577 -19.55 -26.94 -7.62
CA LEU A 577 -19.69 -28.31 -7.11
C LEU A 577 -20.49 -29.24 -8.05
N LYS A 578 -21.28 -28.66 -8.97
CA LYS A 578 -22.08 -29.41 -9.96
C LYS A 578 -21.41 -29.49 -11.33
N VAL A 579 -20.24 -28.89 -11.54
CA VAL A 579 -19.51 -28.90 -12.81
C VAL A 579 -18.87 -30.27 -13.02
N LYS A 580 -19.37 -31.01 -14.03
CA LYS A 580 -18.84 -32.35 -14.36
C LYS A 580 -17.40 -32.29 -14.84
N GLY A 581 -16.53 -33.12 -14.26
CA GLY A 581 -15.12 -33.22 -14.62
C GLY A 581 -14.20 -32.29 -13.86
N LEU A 582 -14.74 -31.34 -13.07
CA LEU A 582 -13.95 -30.52 -12.18
C LEU A 582 -13.52 -31.34 -10.96
N ARG A 583 -12.25 -31.21 -10.54
CA ARG A 583 -11.76 -31.91 -9.34
C ARG A 583 -12.44 -31.34 -8.08
N ALA A 584 -12.70 -32.20 -7.09
CA ALA A 584 -13.40 -31.80 -5.85
C ALA A 584 -12.69 -30.63 -5.15
N GLU A 585 -11.35 -30.71 -4.94
CA GLU A 585 -10.56 -29.63 -4.34
C GLU A 585 -10.69 -28.31 -5.11
N SER A 586 -10.65 -28.36 -6.44
CA SER A 586 -10.79 -27.16 -7.27
C SER A 586 -12.21 -26.61 -7.21
N ALA A 587 -13.23 -27.46 -7.20
CA ALA A 587 -14.64 -27.06 -7.09
C ALA A 587 -14.93 -26.38 -5.74
N GLU A 588 -14.41 -26.91 -4.65
CA GLU A 588 -14.53 -26.34 -3.30
C GLU A 588 -13.87 -24.95 -3.22
N LYS A 589 -12.62 -24.84 -3.67
CA LYS A 589 -11.89 -23.55 -3.66
C LYS A 589 -12.53 -22.49 -4.56
N LEU A 590 -13.02 -22.90 -5.73
CA LEU A 590 -13.73 -22.00 -6.63
C LEU A 590 -15.07 -21.54 -6.05
N ALA A 591 -15.78 -22.42 -5.34
CA ALA A 591 -17.03 -22.10 -4.66
C ALA A 591 -16.80 -21.14 -3.47
N GLU A 592 -15.71 -21.31 -2.74
CA GLU A 592 -15.28 -20.42 -1.65
C GLU A 592 -14.87 -19.04 -2.16
N ILE A 593 -13.96 -18.99 -3.15
CA ILE A 593 -13.36 -17.75 -3.64
C ILE A 593 -14.26 -17.00 -4.62
N GLN A 594 -15.13 -17.69 -5.35
CA GLN A 594 -16.05 -17.11 -6.33
C GLN A 594 -15.38 -16.12 -7.30
N PRO A 595 -14.40 -16.55 -8.10
CA PRO A 595 -13.68 -15.68 -9.01
C PRO A 595 -14.61 -15.05 -10.05
N GLN A 596 -14.41 -13.76 -10.36
CA GLN A 596 -15.22 -13.04 -11.34
C GLN A 596 -14.80 -13.29 -12.79
N THR A 597 -13.56 -13.74 -13.00
CA THR A 597 -13.03 -14.05 -14.33
C THR A 597 -12.32 -15.40 -14.33
N LEU A 598 -12.23 -16.01 -15.52
CA LEU A 598 -11.50 -17.25 -15.71
C LEU A 598 -10.00 -17.07 -15.41
N GLY A 599 -9.45 -15.88 -15.68
CA GLY A 599 -8.08 -15.55 -15.30
C GLY A 599 -7.86 -15.54 -13.80
N GLN A 600 -8.81 -15.01 -13.00
CA GLN A 600 -8.75 -15.13 -11.53
C GLN A 600 -8.83 -16.58 -11.08
N ALA A 601 -9.74 -17.36 -11.65
CA ALA A 601 -9.87 -18.80 -11.37
C ALA A 601 -8.52 -19.53 -11.57
N SER A 602 -7.78 -19.20 -12.62
CA SER A 602 -6.50 -19.83 -12.95
C SER A 602 -5.37 -19.54 -11.94
N ARG A 603 -5.52 -18.49 -11.13
CA ARG A 603 -4.52 -18.07 -10.12
C ARG A 603 -4.80 -18.60 -8.72
N ILE A 604 -5.96 -19.22 -8.52
CA ILE A 604 -6.33 -19.84 -7.24
C ILE A 604 -5.42 -21.05 -6.99
N SER A 605 -4.79 -21.10 -5.82
CA SER A 605 -3.92 -22.20 -5.43
C SER A 605 -4.71 -23.52 -5.42
N GLY A 606 -4.24 -24.54 -6.14
CA GLY A 606 -4.88 -25.84 -6.27
C GLY A 606 -5.77 -26.00 -7.52
N VAL A 607 -6.10 -24.92 -8.22
CA VAL A 607 -6.75 -24.99 -9.54
C VAL A 607 -5.68 -25.17 -10.61
N ASN A 608 -5.83 -26.15 -11.48
CA ASN A 608 -4.87 -26.45 -12.53
C ASN A 608 -5.39 -26.10 -13.95
N PRO A 609 -4.53 -26.13 -14.99
CA PRO A 609 -4.92 -25.77 -16.36
C PRO A 609 -6.08 -26.64 -16.92
N ALA A 610 -6.20 -27.92 -16.50
CA ALA A 610 -7.29 -28.78 -16.93
C ALA A 610 -8.63 -28.33 -16.36
N ASP A 611 -8.65 -27.89 -15.09
CA ASP A 611 -9.85 -27.32 -14.45
C ASP A 611 -10.31 -26.04 -15.16
N ILE A 612 -9.36 -25.19 -15.58
CA ILE A 612 -9.64 -23.97 -16.35
C ILE A 612 -10.25 -24.28 -17.72
N SER A 613 -9.76 -25.32 -18.40
CA SER A 613 -10.33 -25.76 -19.67
C SER A 613 -11.77 -26.26 -19.51
N ILE A 614 -12.06 -27.00 -18.46
CA ILE A 614 -13.41 -27.47 -18.13
C ILE A 614 -14.36 -26.29 -17.83
N LEU A 615 -13.90 -25.33 -17.02
CA LEU A 615 -14.66 -24.12 -16.72
C LEU A 615 -14.97 -23.30 -17.97
N MET A 616 -13.98 -23.13 -18.87
CA MET A 616 -14.15 -22.40 -20.13
C MET A 616 -15.26 -23.02 -20.99
N VAL A 617 -15.24 -24.33 -21.19
CA VAL A 617 -16.26 -25.04 -21.94
C VAL A 617 -17.65 -24.92 -21.28
N THR A 618 -17.68 -25.01 -19.94
CA THR A 618 -18.92 -24.87 -19.17
C THR A 618 -19.52 -23.47 -19.31
N ILE A 619 -18.72 -22.42 -19.19
CA ILE A 619 -19.15 -21.01 -19.32
C ILE A 619 -19.66 -20.74 -20.74
N GLU A 620 -18.96 -21.23 -21.76
CA GLU A 620 -19.40 -21.11 -23.16
C GLU A 620 -20.77 -21.80 -23.40
N ALA A 621 -20.95 -23.01 -22.85
CA ALA A 621 -22.22 -23.72 -22.96
C ALA A 621 -23.37 -22.96 -22.27
N MET A 622 -23.13 -22.36 -21.09
CA MET A 622 -24.12 -21.53 -20.40
C MET A 622 -24.47 -20.29 -21.23
N SER A 623 -23.48 -19.61 -21.80
CA SER A 623 -23.68 -18.42 -22.63
C SER A 623 -24.50 -18.71 -23.89
N ARG A 624 -24.27 -19.86 -24.54
CA ARG A 624 -25.05 -20.29 -25.71
C ARG A 624 -26.52 -20.56 -25.33
N LYS A 625 -26.79 -21.26 -24.21
CA LYS A 625 -28.14 -21.50 -23.69
C LYS A 625 -28.86 -20.20 -23.36
N ALA A 626 -28.20 -19.25 -22.69
CA ALA A 626 -28.78 -17.96 -22.36
C ALA A 626 -29.12 -17.13 -23.62
N SER A 627 -28.26 -17.19 -24.66
CA SER A 627 -28.51 -16.54 -25.95
C SER A 627 -29.66 -17.16 -26.74
N GLN A 628 -29.85 -18.48 -26.65
CA GLN A 628 -30.98 -19.17 -27.25
C GLN A 628 -32.30 -18.85 -26.54
N ALA A 629 -32.29 -18.80 -25.20
CA ALA A 629 -33.47 -18.43 -24.40
C ALA A 629 -33.93 -16.98 -24.58
N LYS A 630 -33.04 -16.06 -24.99
CA LYS A 630 -33.40 -14.67 -25.35
C LYS A 630 -33.93 -14.50 -26.76
N LYS A 631 -33.76 -15.52 -27.61
CA LYS A 631 -34.26 -15.53 -29.02
C LYS A 631 -35.54 -16.31 -29.18
N ALA A 632 -35.92 -17.14 -28.21
CA ALA A 632 -37.23 -17.79 -28.08
C ALA A 632 -38.15 -16.92 -27.20
#